data_28131b4345840d8c4fc909809993494a
#
_entry.id   28131b4345840d8c4fc909809993494a
#
_cell.length_a   1.000
_cell.length_b   1.000
_cell.length_c   1.000
_cell.angle_alpha   90.00
_cell.angle_beta   90.00
_cell.angle_gamma   90.00
#
_symmetry.space_group_name_H-M   'P 1'
#
loop_
_entity.id
_entity.type
_entity.pdbx_description
1 polymer ?
#
loop_
_entity_poly.entity_id
_entity_poly.type
_entity_poly.pdbx_seq_one_letter_code
_entity_poly.pdbx_strand_id
1 'polypeptide(L)'
;QLKETRFSLKIEDNDLQTKANQAKKFLNNGDKVKVSIRFRGRELGRKEPGYELMDKFKGMLGDGVEVYKKPKMEGRSLVMFLEPKGEENGK
;
A
#
# COMPACT_ATOMS: atom_id res chain seq x y z
N GLN A 1 -12.49 10.01 0.93
CA GLN A 1 -12.99 8.69 1.30
C GLN A 1 -11.82 7.71 1.40
N LEU A 2 -11.92 6.74 2.30
CA LEU A 2 -10.86 5.75 2.48
C LEU A 2 -11.19 4.50 1.65
N LYS A 3 -10.30 4.17 0.74
CA LYS A 3 -10.38 2.95 -0.06
C LYS A 3 -9.38 1.94 0.47
N GLU A 4 -9.59 0.67 0.19
CA GLU A 4 -8.69 -0.37 0.66
C GLU A 4 -8.20 -1.23 -0.49
N THR A 5 -6.91 -1.58 -0.46
CA THR A 5 -6.35 -2.57 -1.36
C THR A 5 -5.64 -3.63 -0.50
N ARG A 6 -5.86 -4.90 -0.82
CA ARG A 6 -5.31 -6.01 -0.06
C ARG A 6 -4.67 -7.03 -0.97
N PHE A 7 -3.57 -7.60 -0.51
CA PHE A 7 -2.92 -8.70 -1.23
C PHE A 7 -2.03 -9.46 -0.27
N SER A 8 -1.52 -10.61 -0.73
CA SER A 8 -0.67 -11.47 0.08
C SER A 8 0.80 -11.26 -0.29
N LEU A 9 1.70 -11.80 0.54
CA LEU A 9 3.13 -11.76 0.25
C LEU A 9 3.49 -12.46 -1.06
N LYS A 10 2.66 -13.40 -1.48
CA LYS A 10 2.93 -14.21 -2.66
C LYS A 10 2.33 -13.64 -3.94
N ILE A 11 1.87 -12.41 -3.90
CA ILE A 11 1.28 -11.78 -5.08
C ILE A 11 2.30 -11.73 -6.21
N GLU A 12 1.84 -12.02 -7.43
CA GLU A 12 2.68 -11.95 -8.61
C GLU A 12 2.80 -10.51 -9.11
N ASP A 13 3.87 -10.23 -9.85
CA ASP A 13 4.15 -8.87 -10.28
C ASP A 13 3.02 -8.27 -11.11
N ASN A 14 2.40 -9.07 -11.99
CA ASN A 14 1.27 -8.57 -12.80
C ASN A 14 0.10 -8.16 -11.93
N ASP A 15 -0.21 -8.97 -10.92
CA ASP A 15 -1.30 -8.68 -10.01
C ASP A 15 -0.97 -7.47 -9.14
N LEU A 16 0.29 -7.37 -8.73
CA LEU A 16 0.73 -6.23 -7.95
C LEU A 16 0.59 -4.94 -8.75
N GLN A 17 0.97 -4.99 -10.04
CA GLN A 17 0.82 -3.82 -10.91
C GLN A 17 -0.65 -3.42 -11.05
N THR A 18 -1.55 -4.40 -11.18
CA THR A 18 -2.98 -4.13 -11.25
C THR A 18 -3.46 -3.44 -9.98
N LYS A 19 -3.02 -3.94 -8.81
CA LYS A 19 -3.38 -3.31 -7.54
C LYS A 19 -2.84 -1.88 -7.44
N ALA A 20 -1.60 -1.69 -7.91
CA ALA A 20 -1.00 -0.35 -7.90
C ALA A 20 -1.79 0.61 -8.80
N ASN A 21 -2.20 0.14 -9.97
CA ASN A 21 -2.99 0.98 -10.88
C ASN A 21 -4.32 1.37 -10.27
N GLN A 22 -4.97 0.45 -9.56
CA GLN A 22 -6.22 0.76 -8.86
C GLN A 22 -6.00 1.79 -7.76
N ALA A 23 -4.91 1.62 -7.00
CA ALA A 23 -4.60 2.57 -5.93
C ALA A 23 -4.33 3.96 -6.49
N LYS A 24 -3.64 4.03 -7.63
CA LYS A 24 -3.40 5.32 -8.30
C LYS A 24 -4.70 6.02 -8.66
N LYS A 25 -5.67 5.26 -9.15
CA LYS A 25 -6.97 5.84 -9.49
C LYS A 25 -7.67 6.42 -8.27
N PHE A 26 -7.64 5.68 -7.15
CA PHE A 26 -8.24 6.19 -5.93
C PHE A 26 -7.55 7.48 -5.48
N LEU A 27 -6.22 7.48 -5.52
CA LEU A 27 -5.46 8.65 -5.08
C LEU A 27 -5.70 9.84 -6.01
N ASN A 28 -5.81 9.59 -7.33
CA ASN A 28 -6.10 10.65 -8.28
C ASN A 28 -7.48 11.26 -8.07
N ASN A 29 -8.40 10.48 -7.50
CA ASN A 29 -9.73 10.99 -7.14
C ASN A 29 -9.75 11.71 -5.80
N GLY A 30 -8.61 11.82 -5.13
CA GLY A 30 -8.53 12.46 -3.83
C GLY A 30 -8.84 11.53 -2.66
N ASP A 31 -8.97 10.23 -2.92
CA ASP A 31 -9.25 9.26 -1.86
C ASP A 31 -7.96 8.87 -1.14
N LYS A 32 -8.10 8.52 0.14
CA LYS A 32 -7.03 7.89 0.89
C LYS A 32 -7.07 6.39 0.64
N VAL A 33 -5.93 5.73 0.75
CA VAL A 33 -5.84 4.29 0.49
C VAL A 33 -5.20 3.57 1.66
N LYS A 34 -5.89 2.54 2.15
CA LYS A 34 -5.34 1.63 3.15
C LYS A 34 -4.79 0.43 2.41
N VAL A 35 -3.49 0.17 2.56
CA VAL A 35 -2.82 -0.97 1.92
C VAL A 35 -2.57 -2.03 2.96
N SER A 36 -3.06 -3.25 2.72
CA SER A 36 -2.91 -4.38 3.65
C SER A 36 -2.23 -5.53 2.94
N ILE A 37 -1.14 -6.03 3.53
CA ILE A 37 -0.46 -7.24 3.07
C ILE A 37 -0.71 -8.33 4.09
N ARG A 38 -1.42 -9.38 3.67
CA ARG A 38 -1.77 -10.47 4.58
C ARG A 38 -0.64 -11.49 4.66
N PHE A 39 -0.27 -11.87 5.88
CA PHE A 39 0.73 -12.89 6.14
C PHE A 39 0.06 -14.21 6.47
N ARG A 40 0.63 -15.31 6.01
CA ARG A 40 0.25 -16.63 6.49
C ARG A 40 0.92 -16.86 7.83
N GLY A 41 0.40 -17.83 8.61
CA GLY A 41 0.95 -18.11 9.93
C GLY A 41 2.46 -18.30 9.93
N ARG A 42 2.98 -19.09 8.99
CA ARG A 42 4.41 -19.37 8.91
C ARG A 42 5.24 -18.16 8.47
N GLU A 43 4.59 -17.15 7.88
CA GLU A 43 5.28 -15.95 7.42
C GLU A 43 5.42 -14.91 8.53
N LEU A 44 4.67 -15.07 9.61
CA LEU A 44 4.69 -14.11 10.71
C LEU A 44 6.04 -14.07 11.44
N GLY A 45 6.83 -15.12 11.32
CA GLY A 45 8.16 -15.16 11.92
C GLY A 45 9.19 -14.36 11.15
N ARG A 46 8.89 -13.97 9.93
CA ARG A 46 9.80 -13.17 9.09
C ARG A 46 9.00 -12.09 8.40
N LYS A 47 9.07 -10.89 8.94
CA LYS A 47 8.25 -9.78 8.45
C LYS A 47 8.94 -8.92 7.42
N GLU A 48 10.26 -9.06 7.28
CA GLU A 48 11.03 -8.24 6.34
C GLU A 48 10.49 -8.27 4.91
N PRO A 49 10.12 -9.46 4.36
CA PRO A 49 9.58 -9.46 2.99
C PRO A 49 8.32 -8.61 2.85
N GLY A 50 7.52 -8.52 3.91
CA GLY A 50 6.32 -7.68 3.89
C GLY A 50 6.67 -6.20 3.79
N TYR A 51 7.65 -5.76 4.56
CA TYR A 51 8.09 -4.37 4.52
C TYR A 51 8.71 -4.05 3.17
N GLU A 52 9.48 -4.98 2.60
CA GLU A 52 10.07 -4.79 1.28
C GLU A 52 9.00 -4.68 0.21
N LEU A 53 7.97 -5.54 0.28
CA LEU A 53 6.88 -5.51 -0.68
C LEU A 53 6.08 -4.21 -0.56
N MET A 54 5.87 -3.75 0.68
CA MET A 54 5.18 -2.49 0.93
C MET A 54 5.92 -1.31 0.30
N ASP A 55 7.25 -1.30 0.45
CA ASP A 55 8.09 -0.27 -0.11
C ASP A 55 8.07 -0.32 -1.64
N LYS A 56 8.12 -1.53 -2.21
CA LYS A 56 8.01 -1.72 -3.65
C LYS A 56 6.68 -1.19 -4.18
N PHE A 57 5.59 -1.51 -3.47
CA PHE A 57 4.26 -1.06 -3.88
C PHE A 57 4.19 0.47 -3.87
N LYS A 58 4.70 1.09 -2.81
CA LYS A 58 4.72 2.54 -2.73
C LYS A 58 5.51 3.14 -3.90
N GLY A 59 6.66 2.53 -4.22
CA GLY A 59 7.47 3.00 -5.35
C GLY A 59 6.72 2.94 -6.67
N MET A 60 5.84 1.95 -6.83
CA MET A 60 5.05 1.82 -8.06
C MET A 60 3.98 2.91 -8.19
N LEU A 61 3.64 3.57 -7.09
CA LEU A 61 2.62 4.62 -7.11
C LEU A 61 3.17 5.99 -7.52
N GLY A 62 4.49 6.13 -7.56
CA GLY A 62 5.12 7.37 -7.99
C GLY A 62 5.21 8.40 -6.87
N ASP A 63 5.47 9.64 -7.26
CA ASP A 63 5.78 10.71 -6.32
C ASP A 63 4.57 11.46 -5.78
N GLY A 64 3.41 11.24 -6.36
CA GLY A 64 2.20 11.97 -5.99
C GLY A 64 1.49 11.43 -4.77
N VAL A 65 2.14 10.61 -3.97
CA VAL A 65 1.53 9.93 -2.84
C VAL A 65 2.39 10.08 -1.59
N GLU A 66 1.73 10.15 -0.44
CA GLU A 66 2.39 10.32 0.84
C GLU A 66 1.87 9.28 1.82
N VAL A 67 2.78 8.69 2.61
CA VAL A 67 2.41 7.75 3.67
C VAL A 67 2.10 8.56 4.91
N TYR A 68 0.83 8.60 5.31
CA TYR A 68 0.48 9.36 6.51
C TYR A 68 0.40 8.46 7.75
N LYS A 69 0.39 7.14 7.56
CA LYS A 69 0.59 6.18 8.65
C LYS A 69 1.54 5.10 8.17
N LYS A 70 2.68 5.01 8.85
CA LYS A 70 3.74 4.07 8.48
C LYS A 70 3.27 2.62 8.59
N PRO A 71 3.92 1.71 7.84
CA PRO A 71 3.56 0.29 7.94
C PRO A 71 3.61 -0.22 9.36
N LYS A 72 2.59 -0.93 9.77
CA LYS A 72 2.47 -1.48 11.11
C LYS A 72 1.69 -2.78 11.05
N MET A 73 2.12 -3.76 11.83
CA MET A 73 1.39 -5.03 11.91
C MET A 73 0.10 -4.85 12.69
N GLU A 74 -0.99 -5.31 12.10
CA GLU A 74 -2.30 -5.37 12.73
C GLU A 74 -2.81 -6.79 12.57
N GLY A 75 -2.75 -7.58 13.62
CA GLY A 75 -3.06 -8.99 13.54
C GLY A 75 -2.10 -9.69 12.60
N ARG A 76 -2.63 -10.29 11.53
CA ARG A 76 -1.80 -11.01 10.55
C ARG A 76 -1.56 -10.19 9.29
N SER A 77 -1.76 -8.89 9.36
CA SER A 77 -1.59 -8.03 8.18
C SER A 77 -0.63 -6.89 8.48
N LEU A 78 0.18 -6.56 7.50
CA LEU A 78 0.97 -5.34 7.55
C LEU A 78 0.17 -4.26 6.84
N VAL A 79 -0.07 -3.15 7.53
CA VAL A 79 -0.99 -2.12 7.06
C VAL A 79 -0.29 -0.78 7.01
N MET A 80 -0.47 -0.05 5.92
CA MET A 80 -0.06 1.36 5.86
C MET A 80 -1.18 2.18 5.24
N PHE A 81 -1.12 3.49 5.45
CA PHE A 81 -2.13 4.40 4.94
C PHE A 81 -1.49 5.46 4.07
N LEU A 82 -2.08 5.68 2.91
CA LEU A 82 -1.59 6.61 1.91
C LEU A 82 -2.62 7.68 1.62
N GLU A 83 -2.12 8.86 1.25
CA GLU A 83 -3.00 9.94 0.80
C GLU A 83 -2.33 10.65 -0.37
N PRO A 84 -3.12 11.34 -1.23
CA PRO A 84 -2.53 12.14 -2.29
C PRO A 84 -1.70 13.27 -1.68
N LYS A 85 -0.56 13.61 -2.28
CA LYS A 85 0.20 14.79 -1.90
C LYS A 85 -0.61 16.02 -2.26
N GLY A 86 -0.78 16.86 -1.31
CA GLY A 86 -1.54 18.07 -1.53
C GLY A 86 -0.85 19.04 -2.46
N GLU A 87 -1.03 19.27 -2.78
CA GLU A 87 -0.78 20.07 -3.42
C GLU A 87 -1.01 20.79 -3.90
N GLU A 88 -1.15 20.46 -3.44
CA GLU A 88 -1.40 20.93 -3.85
C GLU A 88 -1.42 21.73 -3.91
N ASN A 89 -1.14 21.74 -3.47
CA ASN A 89 -1.04 22.34 -3.59
C ASN A 89 -0.93 23.10 -3.98
N GLY A 90 -1.00 22.92 -3.88
CA GLY A 90 -0.76 23.50 -4.42
C GLY A 90 -0.81 24.24 -4.55
N LYS A 91 -0.74 24.36 -4.46
CA LYS A 91 -0.68 25.02 -4.75
C LYS A 91 -0.70 25.29 -4.90
#